data_12c680743988bba9c261b2dc37311711
#
_entry.id   12c680743988bba9c261b2dc37311711
#
_cell.length_a   1.000
_cell.length_b   1.000
_cell.length_c   1.000
_cell.angle_alpha   90.00
_cell.angle_beta   90.00
_cell.angle_gamma   90.00
#
_symmetry.space_group_name_H-M   'P 1'
#
loop_
_entity.id
_entity.type
_entity.pdbx_description
1 polymer ?
#
loop_
_entity_poly.entity_id
_entity_poly.type
_entity_poly.pdbx_seq_one_letter_code
_entity_poly.pdbx_strand_id
1 'polypeptide(L)'
;MKIKNNRQVPKMSEIMSNKNYCDMLYCYLQVNSQFESSTKIRYIPKKEVKFSAIGPALGITRQTASTKFKKLEEMGLIIFNQEKNRYELTILDKKIANLIPVDTLRKLISTMNENTINVYMVLINNWYINDKMGYTIYLNTIKSSIGLSTTTRSNNYIISDILEILQKLGLINYELQNTVSEGKVRSTYFIKNISTVL
;
A
#
# COMPACT_ATOMS: atom_id res chain seq x y z
N MET A 1 11.66 20.46 -16.25
CA MET A 1 11.31 19.04 -16.02
C MET A 1 11.05 18.85 -14.53
N LYS A 2 9.76 18.74 -14.08
CA LYS A 2 9.44 18.48 -12.67
C LYS A 2 9.90 17.07 -12.34
N ILE A 3 10.92 16.91 -11.51
CA ILE A 3 11.30 15.61 -10.94
C ILE A 3 10.09 15.11 -10.15
N LYS A 4 9.38 14.12 -10.69
CA LYS A 4 8.28 13.48 -9.98
C LYS A 4 8.86 12.87 -8.71
N ASN A 5 8.49 13.41 -7.57
CA ASN A 5 8.95 12.98 -6.25
C ASN A 5 8.24 11.67 -5.86
N ASN A 6 8.55 10.61 -6.62
CA ASN A 6 7.94 9.30 -6.42
C ASN A 6 8.59 8.57 -5.24
N ARG A 7 7.79 7.74 -4.58
CA ARG A 7 8.21 6.81 -3.53
C ARG A 7 8.08 5.38 -4.04
N GLN A 8 9.03 4.56 -3.67
CA GLN A 8 8.99 3.14 -3.95
C GLN A 8 8.24 2.44 -2.82
N VAL A 9 7.21 1.68 -3.19
CA VAL A 9 6.43 0.88 -2.25
C VAL A 9 6.46 -0.56 -2.76
N PRO A 10 6.79 -1.55 -1.92
CA PRO A 10 6.83 -2.95 -2.32
C PRO A 10 5.52 -3.41 -2.95
N LYS A 11 5.61 -4.32 -3.90
CA LYS A 11 4.43 -4.94 -4.50
C LYS A 11 3.84 -5.94 -3.52
N MET A 12 2.53 -5.88 -3.31
CA MET A 12 1.82 -6.75 -2.37
C MET A 12 1.96 -8.24 -2.67
N SER A 13 1.97 -8.63 -3.94
CA SER A 13 2.00 -10.04 -4.35
C SER A 13 3.20 -10.85 -3.84
N GLU A 14 4.30 -10.19 -3.53
CA GLU A 14 5.53 -10.86 -3.08
C GLU A 14 5.71 -10.84 -1.56
N ILE A 15 4.95 -9.98 -0.88
CA ILE A 15 4.97 -9.83 0.58
C ILE A 15 3.84 -10.61 1.24
N MET A 16 2.87 -11.04 0.47
CA MET A 16 1.63 -11.68 0.94
C MET A 16 1.80 -13.03 1.65
N SER A 17 2.95 -13.68 1.56
CA SER A 17 3.28 -14.81 2.43
C SER A 17 3.37 -14.40 3.90
N ASN A 18 3.42 -13.09 4.19
CA ASN A 18 3.55 -12.55 5.53
C ASN A 18 2.30 -11.70 5.87
N LYS A 19 1.29 -12.36 6.47
CA LYS A 19 -0.04 -11.79 6.85
C LYS A 19 -0.01 -10.53 7.72
N ASN A 20 1.16 -10.05 8.13
CA ASN A 20 1.34 -8.95 9.07
C ASN A 20 2.05 -7.74 8.47
N TYR A 21 2.24 -7.68 7.16
CA TYR A 21 2.83 -6.53 6.52
C TYR A 21 1.91 -5.31 6.66
N CYS A 22 2.48 -4.18 7.03
CA CYS A 22 1.75 -2.93 7.17
C CYS A 22 2.19 -1.92 6.11
N ASP A 23 1.50 -1.89 5.01
CA ASP A 23 1.74 -0.93 3.94
C ASP A 23 1.62 0.51 4.41
N MET A 24 0.65 0.81 5.26
CA MET A 24 0.39 2.14 5.77
C MET A 24 1.59 2.70 6.55
N LEU A 25 2.19 1.93 7.47
CA LEU A 25 3.37 2.36 8.21
C LEU A 25 4.57 2.55 7.28
N TYR A 26 4.82 1.61 6.36
CA TYR A 26 5.92 1.72 5.40
C TYR A 26 5.74 2.94 4.48
N CYS A 27 4.53 3.19 3.99
CA CYS A 27 4.18 4.37 3.21
C CYS A 27 4.44 5.66 4.02
N TYR A 28 4.05 5.69 5.29
CA TYR A 28 4.32 6.82 6.18
C TYR A 28 5.83 7.09 6.32
N LEU A 29 6.63 6.04 6.54
CA LEU A 29 8.08 6.15 6.61
C LEU A 29 8.67 6.66 5.29
N GLN A 30 8.21 6.14 4.15
CA GLN A 30 8.63 6.61 2.83
C GLN A 30 8.33 8.10 2.59
N VAL A 31 7.16 8.58 3.01
CA VAL A 31 6.75 9.98 2.88
C VAL A 31 7.64 10.91 3.71
N ASN A 32 7.98 10.49 4.94
CA ASN A 32 8.75 11.29 5.90
C ASN A 32 10.27 11.06 5.80
N SER A 33 10.73 10.22 4.88
CA SER A 33 12.16 9.91 4.71
C SER A 33 12.90 11.03 4.00
N GLN A 34 14.16 11.20 4.37
CA GLN A 34 15.17 11.97 3.67
C GLN A 34 15.82 11.13 2.56
N PHE A 35 16.46 11.75 1.58
CA PHE A 35 17.11 11.07 0.48
C PHE A 35 18.60 11.46 0.40
N GLU A 36 19.48 10.48 0.45
CA GLU A 36 20.92 10.65 0.28
C GLU A 36 21.29 10.37 -1.19
N SER A 37 21.69 11.41 -1.89
CA SER A 37 21.93 11.34 -3.36
C SER A 37 23.14 10.47 -3.72
N SER A 38 24.16 10.43 -2.87
CA SER A 38 25.39 9.67 -3.08
C SER A 38 25.15 8.15 -3.07
N THR A 39 24.34 7.68 -2.15
CA THR A 39 24.02 6.25 -1.97
C THR A 39 22.70 5.85 -2.60
N LYS A 40 21.88 6.83 -3.01
CA LYS A 40 20.49 6.65 -3.49
C LYS A 40 19.58 5.95 -2.47
N ILE A 41 19.90 6.10 -1.18
CA ILE A 41 19.17 5.50 -0.07
C ILE A 41 18.22 6.54 0.54
N ARG A 42 17.00 6.08 0.91
CA ARG A 42 16.10 6.84 1.77
C ARG A 42 16.29 6.41 3.20
N TYR A 43 16.25 7.37 4.12
CA TYR A 43 16.50 7.12 5.53
C TYR A 43 15.69 8.05 6.43
N ILE A 44 15.54 7.65 7.69
CA ILE A 44 14.95 8.45 8.77
C ILE A 44 15.95 8.48 9.92
N PRO A 45 16.38 9.65 10.40
CA PRO A 45 17.22 9.75 11.61
C PRO A 45 16.56 9.03 12.78
N LYS A 46 17.30 8.28 13.59
CA LYS A 46 16.76 7.53 14.74
C LYS A 46 15.94 8.43 15.67
N LYS A 47 16.40 9.66 15.93
CA LYS A 47 15.71 10.64 16.78
C LYS A 47 14.33 11.05 16.28
N GLU A 48 14.05 10.88 14.99
CA GLU A 48 12.76 11.23 14.35
C GLU A 48 11.76 10.06 14.41
N VAL A 49 12.21 8.84 14.69
CA VAL A 49 11.33 7.66 14.86
C VAL A 49 10.72 7.71 16.26
N LYS A 50 9.60 8.43 16.40
CA LYS A 50 8.86 8.57 17.64
C LYS A 50 7.50 7.90 17.55
N PHE A 51 7.35 6.71 18.13
CA PHE A 51 6.08 5.95 18.07
C PHE A 51 4.91 6.69 18.71
N SER A 52 5.17 7.64 19.66
CA SER A 52 4.15 8.53 20.21
C SER A 52 3.59 9.54 19.20
N ALA A 53 4.32 9.83 18.13
CA ALA A 53 3.86 10.67 17.02
C ALA A 53 3.34 9.83 15.85
N ILE A 54 4.02 8.72 15.53
CA ILE A 54 3.63 7.82 14.45
C ILE A 54 2.26 7.17 14.71
N GLY A 55 2.01 6.71 15.92
CA GLY A 55 0.74 6.07 16.27
C GLY A 55 -0.48 6.93 15.95
N PRO A 56 -0.60 8.13 16.54
CA PRO A 56 -1.70 9.06 16.24
C PRO A 56 -1.80 9.45 14.76
N ALA A 57 -0.66 9.67 14.09
CA ALA A 57 -0.64 10.00 12.67
C ALA A 57 -1.23 8.90 11.77
N LEU A 58 -1.23 7.64 12.23
CA LEU A 58 -1.76 6.48 11.54
C LEU A 58 -3.09 5.97 12.15
N GLY A 59 -3.64 6.65 13.16
CA GLY A 59 -4.85 6.19 13.86
C GLY A 59 -4.67 4.87 14.63
N ILE A 60 -3.43 4.55 15.05
CA ILE A 60 -3.10 3.33 15.80
C ILE A 60 -2.42 3.67 17.15
N THR A 61 -2.39 2.70 18.05
CA THR A 61 -1.69 2.92 19.33
C THR A 61 -0.17 2.97 19.15
N ARG A 62 0.53 3.63 20.09
CA ARG A 62 2.00 3.62 20.16
C ARG A 62 2.56 2.20 20.15
N GLN A 63 1.93 1.30 20.91
CA GLN A 63 2.33 -0.11 21.00
C GLN A 63 2.23 -0.78 19.63
N THR A 64 1.10 -0.62 18.96
CA THR A 64 0.86 -1.16 17.61
C THR A 64 1.87 -0.63 16.61
N ALA A 65 2.16 0.69 16.63
CA ALA A 65 3.17 1.29 15.75
C ALA A 65 4.56 0.68 15.98
N SER A 66 4.96 0.49 17.25
CA SER A 66 6.25 -0.14 17.60
C SER A 66 6.32 -1.60 17.12
N THR A 67 5.24 -2.37 17.31
CA THR A 67 5.19 -3.77 16.87
C THR A 67 5.28 -3.89 15.34
N LYS A 68 4.53 -3.05 14.63
CA LYS A 68 4.58 -3.01 13.15
C LYS A 68 5.95 -2.56 12.63
N PHE A 69 6.61 -1.61 13.31
CA PHE A 69 7.94 -1.16 12.95
C PHE A 69 8.97 -2.30 13.07
N LYS A 70 8.97 -3.03 14.19
CA LYS A 70 9.82 -4.22 14.36
C LYS A 70 9.58 -5.25 13.26
N LYS A 71 8.33 -5.42 12.85
CA LYS A 71 7.98 -6.32 11.76
C LYS A 71 8.61 -5.90 10.43
N LEU A 72 8.65 -4.61 10.13
CA LEU A 72 9.35 -4.09 8.95
C LEU A 72 10.87 -4.32 9.04
N GLU A 73 11.48 -4.24 10.24
CA GLU A 73 12.88 -4.59 10.46
C GLU A 73 13.13 -6.09 10.21
N GLU A 74 12.30 -6.97 10.80
CA GLU A 74 12.37 -8.42 10.58
C GLU A 74 12.26 -8.82 9.11
N MET A 75 11.46 -8.06 8.35
CA MET A 75 11.29 -8.26 6.90
C MET A 75 12.45 -7.66 6.08
N GLY A 76 13.38 -6.97 6.69
CA GLY A 76 14.47 -6.28 6.01
C GLY A 76 14.04 -5.06 5.18
N LEU A 77 12.82 -4.54 5.38
CA LEU A 77 12.33 -3.34 4.69
C LEU A 77 12.85 -2.05 5.30
N ILE A 78 13.29 -2.11 6.55
CA ILE A 78 14.04 -1.06 7.23
C ILE A 78 15.24 -1.69 7.92
N ILE A 79 16.39 -1.04 7.85
CA ILE A 79 17.64 -1.51 8.45
C ILE A 79 18.22 -0.39 9.30
N PHE A 80 18.58 -0.69 10.54
CA PHE A 80 19.27 0.28 11.38
C PHE A 80 20.77 0.34 11.04
N ASN A 81 21.21 1.50 10.56
CA ASN A 81 22.60 1.82 10.34
C ASN A 81 23.19 2.47 11.60
N GLN A 82 24.01 1.72 12.33
CA GLN A 82 24.61 2.20 13.60
C GLN A 82 25.58 3.36 13.40
N GLU A 83 26.42 3.30 12.36
CA GLU A 83 27.43 4.34 12.09
C GLU A 83 26.79 5.70 11.83
N LYS A 84 25.69 5.71 11.04
CA LYS A 84 24.96 6.91 10.66
C LYS A 84 23.80 7.24 11.62
N ASN A 85 23.55 6.41 12.63
CA ASN A 85 22.47 6.53 13.61
C ASN A 85 21.12 6.82 12.97
N ARG A 86 20.75 6.02 11.97
CA ARG A 86 19.54 6.20 11.17
C ARG A 86 18.94 4.87 10.73
N TYR A 87 17.66 4.86 10.41
CA TYR A 87 16.98 3.75 9.74
C TYR A 87 16.98 3.97 8.23
N GLU A 88 17.50 3.03 7.49
CA GLU A 88 17.53 3.04 6.03
C GLU A 88 16.34 2.23 5.50
N LEU A 89 15.61 2.82 4.54
CA LEU A 89 14.47 2.19 3.91
C LEU A 89 14.97 1.41 2.69
N THR A 90 14.82 0.10 2.76
CA THR A 90 15.30 -0.81 1.72
C THR A 90 14.15 -1.32 0.88
N ILE A 91 14.42 -1.55 -0.38
CA ILE A 91 13.60 -2.36 -1.26
C ILE A 91 14.51 -3.45 -1.79
N LEU A 92 14.22 -4.68 -1.40
CA LEU A 92 15.06 -5.84 -1.68
C LEU A 92 15.26 -6.08 -3.17
N ASP A 93 14.25 -5.74 -4.00
CA ASP A 93 14.36 -5.74 -5.46
C ASP A 93 13.56 -4.58 -6.07
N LYS A 94 14.19 -3.78 -6.93
CA LYS A 94 13.53 -2.68 -7.63
C LYS A 94 12.42 -3.15 -8.59
N LYS A 95 12.48 -4.39 -9.06
CA LYS A 95 11.45 -4.98 -9.93
C LYS A 95 10.13 -5.22 -9.22
N ILE A 96 10.15 -5.27 -7.88
CA ILE A 96 9.00 -5.56 -7.02
C ILE A 96 8.42 -4.31 -6.34
N ALA A 97 8.76 -3.13 -6.83
CA ALA A 97 8.28 -1.89 -6.25
C ALA A 97 7.37 -1.11 -7.21
N ASN A 98 6.26 -0.59 -6.68
CA ASN A 98 5.43 0.41 -7.33
C ASN A 98 6.00 1.81 -7.09
N LEU A 99 5.96 2.67 -8.11
CA LEU A 99 6.35 4.07 -7.99
C LEU A 99 5.10 4.94 -7.80
N ILE A 100 4.94 5.51 -6.61
CA ILE A 100 3.79 6.32 -6.25
C ILE A 100 4.26 7.74 -5.88
N PRO A 101 3.61 8.79 -6.40
CA PRO A 101 3.92 10.16 -6.01
C PRO A 101 3.74 10.38 -4.52
N VAL A 102 4.64 11.15 -3.91
CA VAL A 102 4.61 11.40 -2.46
C VAL A 102 3.32 12.08 -2.01
N ASP A 103 2.76 12.96 -2.83
CA ASP A 103 1.54 13.68 -2.48
C ASP A 103 0.33 12.75 -2.46
N THR A 104 0.27 11.77 -3.38
CA THR A 104 -0.73 10.70 -3.36
C THR A 104 -0.62 9.87 -2.08
N LEU A 105 0.60 9.45 -1.69
CA LEU A 105 0.80 8.72 -0.43
C LEU A 105 0.41 9.54 0.79
N ARG A 106 0.79 10.83 0.85
CA ARG A 106 0.40 11.73 1.95
C ARG A 106 -1.11 11.80 2.12
N LYS A 107 -1.83 12.00 1.01
CA LYS A 107 -3.29 12.09 1.04
C LYS A 107 -3.92 10.77 1.45
N LEU A 108 -3.45 9.64 0.92
CA LEU A 108 -3.93 8.32 1.34
C LEU A 108 -3.73 8.08 2.83
N ILE A 109 -2.54 8.38 3.37
CA ILE A 109 -2.22 8.18 4.79
C ILE A 109 -3.06 9.10 5.68
N SER A 110 -3.29 10.35 5.28
CA SER A 110 -4.03 11.33 6.10
C SER A 110 -5.54 11.12 6.10
N THR A 111 -6.10 10.42 5.11
CA THR A 111 -7.54 10.32 4.90
C THR A 111 -8.09 8.91 4.94
N MET A 112 -7.23 7.89 4.83
CA MET A 112 -7.64 6.50 4.63
C MET A 112 -7.14 5.60 5.75
N ASN A 113 -7.86 4.48 5.93
CA ASN A 113 -7.43 3.40 6.79
C ASN A 113 -6.47 2.44 6.05
N GLU A 114 -5.86 1.52 6.81
CA GLU A 114 -4.92 0.55 6.29
C GLU A 114 -5.51 -0.32 5.16
N ASN A 115 -6.76 -0.77 5.30
CA ASN A 115 -7.41 -1.59 4.28
C ASN A 115 -7.56 -0.85 2.95
N THR A 116 -7.89 0.45 2.97
CA THR A 116 -8.02 1.27 1.76
C THR A 116 -6.68 1.38 1.04
N ILE A 117 -5.60 1.61 1.78
CA ILE A 117 -4.25 1.67 1.22
C ILE A 117 -3.86 0.31 0.64
N ASN A 118 -4.11 -0.78 1.36
CA ASN A 118 -3.80 -2.13 0.91
C ASN A 118 -4.57 -2.49 -0.37
N VAL A 119 -5.87 -2.19 -0.44
CA VAL A 119 -6.67 -2.40 -1.67
C VAL A 119 -6.08 -1.61 -2.84
N TYR A 120 -5.78 -0.32 -2.63
CA TYR A 120 -5.17 0.50 -3.68
C TYR A 120 -3.83 -0.08 -4.16
N MET A 121 -2.98 -0.58 -3.25
CA MET A 121 -1.72 -1.23 -3.61
C MET A 121 -1.91 -2.52 -4.40
N VAL A 122 -2.91 -3.33 -4.07
CA VAL A 122 -3.28 -4.53 -4.83
C VAL A 122 -3.70 -4.14 -6.24
N LEU A 123 -4.56 -3.13 -6.38
CA LEU A 123 -5.06 -2.70 -7.68
C LEU A 123 -3.93 -2.13 -8.55
N ILE A 124 -3.08 -1.26 -8.00
CA ILE A 124 -1.98 -0.67 -8.77
C ILE A 124 -0.95 -1.72 -9.18
N ASN A 125 -0.70 -2.72 -8.35
CA ASN A 125 0.18 -3.83 -8.71
C ASN A 125 -0.37 -4.62 -9.91
N ASN A 126 -1.66 -4.98 -9.87
CA ASN A 126 -2.30 -5.66 -11.00
C ASN A 126 -2.34 -4.79 -12.26
N TRP A 127 -2.51 -3.48 -12.12
CA TRP A 127 -2.43 -2.53 -13.22
C TRP A 127 -1.09 -2.56 -13.94
N TYR A 128 0.02 -2.61 -13.18
CA TYR A 128 1.36 -2.73 -13.77
C TYR A 128 1.64 -4.11 -14.36
N ILE A 129 1.12 -5.19 -13.76
CA ILE A 129 1.24 -6.55 -14.30
C ILE A 129 0.51 -6.67 -15.64
N ASN A 130 -0.60 -5.95 -15.81
CA ASN A 130 -1.39 -5.94 -17.05
C ASN A 130 -0.99 -4.78 -18.00
N ASP A 131 0.27 -4.35 -17.98
CA ASP A 131 0.82 -3.31 -18.87
C ASP A 131 0.02 -2.00 -18.88
N LYS A 132 -0.62 -1.67 -17.76
CA LYS A 132 -1.50 -0.49 -17.58
C LYS A 132 -2.74 -0.52 -18.49
N MET A 133 -3.16 -1.70 -18.89
CA MET A 133 -4.43 -1.92 -19.58
C MET A 133 -5.54 -2.28 -18.60
N GLY A 134 -6.78 -2.08 -19.00
CA GLY A 134 -7.94 -2.49 -18.19
C GLY A 134 -7.90 -4.00 -17.89
N TYR A 135 -8.27 -4.37 -16.67
CA TYR A 135 -8.28 -5.77 -16.23
C TYR A 135 -9.45 -6.07 -15.30
N THR A 136 -9.83 -7.33 -15.27
CA THR A 136 -10.89 -7.81 -14.38
C THR A 136 -10.27 -8.43 -13.12
N ILE A 137 -10.83 -8.10 -11.96
CA ILE A 137 -10.42 -8.68 -10.68
C ILE A 137 -11.65 -9.17 -9.89
N TYR A 138 -11.52 -10.34 -9.26
CA TYR A 138 -12.56 -10.89 -8.42
C TYR A 138 -12.51 -10.30 -7.01
N LEU A 139 -13.70 -10.08 -6.42
CA LEU A 139 -13.82 -9.62 -5.04
C LEU A 139 -13.01 -10.49 -4.05
N ASN A 140 -13.07 -11.82 -4.20
CA ASN A 140 -12.34 -12.72 -3.34
C ASN A 140 -10.82 -12.60 -3.50
N THR A 141 -10.35 -12.29 -4.70
CA THR A 141 -8.92 -12.01 -4.94
C THR A 141 -8.49 -10.77 -4.16
N ILE A 142 -9.27 -9.68 -4.20
CA ILE A 142 -8.95 -8.48 -3.41
C ILE A 142 -8.93 -8.82 -1.91
N LYS A 143 -9.97 -9.50 -1.40
CA LYS A 143 -10.06 -9.89 0.02
C LYS A 143 -8.85 -10.72 0.47
N SER A 144 -8.54 -11.79 -0.25
CA SER A 144 -7.39 -12.65 0.08
C SER A 144 -6.07 -11.88 0.02
N SER A 145 -5.94 -10.96 -0.95
CA SER A 145 -4.74 -10.15 -1.14
C SER A 145 -4.45 -9.18 0.02
N ILE A 146 -5.44 -8.80 0.80
CA ILE A 146 -5.26 -7.93 1.97
C ILE A 146 -5.50 -8.66 3.30
N GLY A 147 -5.54 -10.00 3.27
CA GLY A 147 -5.69 -10.83 4.46
C GLY A 147 -7.10 -10.89 5.05
N LEU A 148 -8.14 -10.45 4.32
CA LEU A 148 -9.51 -10.57 4.74
C LEU A 148 -10.09 -11.95 4.39
N SER A 149 -10.96 -12.48 5.27
CA SER A 149 -11.68 -13.72 5.00
C SER A 149 -12.55 -13.60 3.74
N THR A 150 -12.43 -14.57 2.85
CA THR A 150 -13.22 -14.63 1.61
C THR A 150 -14.66 -15.12 1.86
N THR A 151 -14.90 -15.82 2.97
CA THR A 151 -16.21 -16.37 3.34
C THR A 151 -17.06 -15.38 4.14
N THR A 152 -16.46 -14.40 4.80
CA THR A 152 -17.18 -13.42 5.61
C THR A 152 -17.88 -12.40 4.71
N ARG A 153 -19.22 -12.36 4.77
CA ARG A 153 -20.06 -11.53 3.90
C ARG A 153 -19.87 -10.02 4.12
N SER A 154 -19.65 -9.60 5.38
CA SER A 154 -19.39 -8.19 5.69
C SER A 154 -18.14 -7.64 5.00
N ASN A 155 -17.13 -8.48 4.71
CA ASN A 155 -15.95 -8.06 3.98
C ASN A 155 -16.24 -7.65 2.53
N ASN A 156 -17.37 -8.08 1.96
CA ASN A 156 -17.80 -7.65 0.63
C ASN A 156 -18.14 -6.16 0.63
N TYR A 157 -18.90 -5.73 1.64
CA TYR A 157 -19.27 -4.33 1.80
C TYR A 157 -18.04 -3.45 2.04
N ILE A 158 -17.11 -3.91 2.89
CA ILE A 158 -15.85 -3.19 3.14
C ILE A 158 -15.09 -2.93 1.84
N ILE A 159 -14.96 -3.95 0.98
CA ILE A 159 -14.25 -3.77 -0.31
C ILE A 159 -15.04 -2.86 -1.25
N SER A 160 -16.35 -3.01 -1.34
CA SER A 160 -17.19 -2.16 -2.19
C SER A 160 -17.09 -0.70 -1.79
N ASP A 161 -17.16 -0.40 -0.49
CA ASP A 161 -17.03 0.96 0.06
C ASP A 161 -15.64 1.54 -0.25
N ILE A 162 -14.58 0.72 -0.09
CA ILE A 162 -13.22 1.15 -0.42
C ILE A 162 -13.08 1.49 -1.90
N LEU A 163 -13.59 0.67 -2.81
CA LEU A 163 -13.53 0.93 -4.24
C LEU A 163 -14.28 2.21 -4.61
N GLU A 164 -15.45 2.43 -4.01
CA GLU A 164 -16.22 3.65 -4.20
C GLU A 164 -15.47 4.90 -3.72
N ILE A 165 -14.83 4.82 -2.54
CA ILE A 165 -13.98 5.90 -2.01
C ILE A 165 -12.82 6.19 -2.96
N LEU A 166 -12.09 5.17 -3.41
CA LEU A 166 -10.98 5.34 -4.34
C LEU A 166 -11.43 5.95 -5.68
N GLN A 167 -12.61 5.59 -6.16
CA GLN A 167 -13.20 6.17 -7.37
C GLN A 167 -13.59 7.63 -7.17
N LYS A 168 -14.24 7.98 -6.05
CA LYS A 168 -14.59 9.38 -5.70
C LYS A 168 -13.34 10.27 -5.58
N LEU A 169 -12.21 9.70 -5.17
CA LEU A 169 -10.93 10.39 -5.14
C LEU A 169 -10.25 10.49 -6.52
N GLY A 170 -10.81 9.90 -7.56
CA GLY A 170 -10.21 9.87 -8.89
C GLY A 170 -8.97 8.95 -9.00
N LEU A 171 -8.71 8.11 -8.00
CA LEU A 171 -7.57 7.18 -8.01
C LEU A 171 -7.80 5.96 -8.87
N ILE A 172 -9.04 5.50 -8.98
CA ILE A 172 -9.43 4.40 -9.86
C ILE A 172 -10.68 4.77 -10.65
N ASN A 173 -10.85 4.11 -11.79
CA ASN A 173 -12.12 4.05 -12.50
C ASN A 173 -12.45 2.58 -12.74
N TYR A 174 -13.62 2.14 -12.27
CA TYR A 174 -14.04 0.74 -12.39
C TYR A 174 -15.50 0.61 -12.75
N GLU A 175 -15.85 -0.57 -13.26
CA GLU A 175 -17.23 -1.02 -13.48
C GLU A 175 -17.46 -2.34 -12.74
N LEU A 176 -18.63 -2.43 -12.08
CA LEU A 176 -19.10 -3.69 -11.54
C LEU A 176 -19.67 -4.55 -12.68
N GLN A 177 -19.12 -5.74 -12.83
CA GLN A 177 -19.58 -6.73 -13.79
C GLN A 177 -20.09 -7.95 -13.01
N ASN A 178 -21.28 -8.44 -13.36
CA ASN A 178 -21.81 -9.67 -12.82
C ASN A 178 -21.63 -10.78 -13.88
N THR A 179 -20.78 -11.74 -13.58
CA THR A 179 -20.60 -12.92 -14.41
C THR A 179 -21.39 -14.08 -13.84
N VAL A 180 -22.12 -14.79 -14.68
CA VAL A 180 -22.81 -16.03 -14.29
C VAL A 180 -21.92 -17.19 -14.72
N SER A 181 -21.45 -17.97 -13.76
CA SER A 181 -20.68 -19.19 -14.01
C SER A 181 -21.26 -20.32 -13.14
N GLU A 182 -21.59 -21.44 -13.75
CA GLU A 182 -22.17 -22.61 -13.08
C GLU A 182 -23.43 -22.29 -12.27
N GLY A 183 -24.30 -21.42 -12.77
CA GLY A 183 -25.52 -21.00 -12.09
C GLY A 183 -25.31 -20.06 -10.88
N LYS A 184 -24.06 -19.63 -10.60
CA LYS A 184 -23.74 -18.69 -9.53
C LYS A 184 -23.37 -17.33 -10.11
N VAL A 185 -23.99 -16.28 -9.57
CA VAL A 185 -23.59 -14.89 -9.88
C VAL A 185 -22.31 -14.59 -9.11
N ARG A 186 -21.26 -14.21 -9.82
CA ARG A 186 -20.00 -13.76 -9.24
C ARG A 186 -19.81 -12.29 -9.60
N SER A 187 -19.66 -11.46 -8.59
CA SER A 187 -19.31 -10.04 -8.79
C SER A 187 -17.83 -9.92 -9.12
N THR A 188 -17.54 -9.29 -10.22
CA THR A 188 -16.19 -8.93 -10.68
C THR A 188 -16.12 -7.44 -10.89
N TYR A 189 -14.93 -6.88 -10.74
CA TYR A 189 -14.67 -5.47 -10.98
C TYR A 189 -13.75 -5.33 -12.19
N PHE A 190 -14.20 -4.63 -13.20
CA PHE A 190 -13.36 -4.25 -14.33
C PHE A 190 -12.71 -2.91 -14.05
N ILE A 191 -11.42 -2.92 -13.81
CA ILE A 191 -10.62 -1.72 -13.55
C ILE A 191 -10.22 -1.12 -14.90
N LYS A 192 -10.81 0.02 -15.23
CA LYS A 192 -10.58 0.72 -16.51
C LYS A 192 -9.30 1.54 -16.51
N ASN A 193 -9.02 2.17 -15.38
CA ASN A 193 -7.87 3.04 -15.22
C ASN A 193 -7.48 3.19 -13.74
N ILE A 194 -6.19 3.37 -13.50
CA ILE A 194 -5.66 3.74 -12.18
C ILE A 194 -4.81 4.99 -12.33
N SER A 195 -5.17 6.04 -11.58
CA SER A 195 -4.35 7.24 -11.47
C SER A 195 -3.39 7.08 -10.29
N THR A 196 -2.12 7.38 -10.53
CA THR A 196 -1.14 7.52 -9.45
C THR A 196 -1.00 8.96 -8.98
N VAL A 197 -1.74 9.89 -9.59
CA VAL A 197 -1.72 11.33 -9.30
C VAL A 197 -3.10 11.75 -8.79
N LEU A 198 -3.14 12.29 -7.60
CA LEU A 198 -4.28 13.01 -7.01
C LEU A 198 -4.19 14.50 -7.33
#